data_72045966b208a79553f8c6b5e0afa80a
#
_entry.id   72045966b208a79553f8c6b5e0afa80a
#
_cell.length_a   1.000
_cell.length_b   1.000
_cell.length_c   1.000
_cell.angle_alpha   90.00
_cell.angle_beta   90.00
_cell.angle_gamma   90.00
#
_symmetry.space_group_name_H-M   'P 1'
#
loop_
_entity.id
_entity.type
_entity.pdbx_description
1 polymer ?
#
loop_
_entity_poly.entity_id
_entity_poly.type
_entity_poly.pdbx_seq_one_letter_code
_entity_poly.pdbx_strand_id
1 'polypeptide(L)'
;MNKSKGFILLSFLPAIVFWWLEENYPLRIALAAGLGMAVIEVIVERLMLGHVHKISKFNFIILMFLGAMSLLGDEGIWFKLQPCFTGVGVGSFLFYQRYKGQSIIADMQKEFPQKVSIPAKLTKRIEFHMGIFMFSYGLFMAGVAVKASTDYWLFFRTAGFYICSAVFLGVEVVYMRRWVRHNGLD
;
A
#
# COMPACT_ATOMS: atom_id res chain seq x y z
N MET A 1 8.63 22.48 -6.93
CA MET A 1 8.14 21.10 -7.16
C MET A 1 7.78 20.51 -5.81
N ASN A 2 6.53 20.12 -5.57
CA ASN A 2 6.04 19.72 -4.25
C ASN A 2 6.73 18.40 -3.85
N LYS A 3 7.52 18.38 -2.76
CA LYS A 3 8.32 17.23 -2.32
C LYS A 3 7.51 15.92 -2.19
N SER A 4 6.22 16.03 -1.88
CA SER A 4 5.32 14.87 -1.76
C SER A 4 4.96 14.21 -3.10
N LYS A 5 4.83 14.98 -4.19
CA LYS A 5 4.51 14.42 -5.52
C LYS A 5 5.67 13.63 -6.13
N GLY A 6 6.91 14.09 -5.90
CA GLY A 6 8.10 13.36 -6.34
C GLY A 6 8.29 12.03 -5.60
N PHE A 7 7.94 12.00 -4.32
CA PHE A 7 8.05 10.78 -3.51
C PHE A 7 7.06 9.68 -3.96
N ILE A 8 5.81 10.05 -4.30
CA ILE A 8 4.83 9.08 -4.81
C ILE A 8 5.31 8.42 -6.11
N LEU A 9 5.89 9.20 -7.03
CA LEU A 9 6.46 8.65 -8.27
C LEU A 9 7.65 7.73 -8.00
N LEU A 10 8.48 8.05 -7.00
CA LEU A 10 9.64 7.24 -6.61
C LEU A 10 9.22 5.85 -6.12
N SER A 11 8.10 5.72 -5.39
CA SER A 11 7.60 4.45 -4.85
C SER A 11 7.19 3.42 -5.92
N PHE A 12 7.00 3.84 -7.17
CA PHE A 12 6.73 2.93 -8.29
C PHE A 12 7.99 2.49 -9.03
N LEU A 13 9.08 3.19 -8.83
CA LEU A 13 10.32 2.97 -9.59
C LEU A 13 10.83 1.52 -9.47
N PRO A 14 10.84 0.87 -8.28
CA PRO A 14 11.24 -0.52 -8.16
C PRO A 14 10.41 -1.48 -9.03
N ALA A 15 9.09 -1.24 -9.10
CA ALA A 15 8.20 -2.09 -9.90
C ALA A 15 8.37 -1.89 -11.41
N ILE A 16 8.57 -0.64 -11.85
CA ILE A 16 8.81 -0.30 -13.25
C ILE A 16 10.15 -0.86 -13.71
N VAL A 17 11.20 -0.71 -12.90
CA VAL A 17 12.53 -1.26 -13.20
C VAL A 17 12.49 -2.78 -13.25
N PHE A 18 11.81 -3.43 -12.31
CA PHE A 18 11.61 -4.87 -12.33
C PHE A 18 10.91 -5.33 -13.62
N TRP A 19 9.78 -4.73 -13.98
CA TRP A 19 9.02 -5.07 -15.18
C TRP A 19 9.85 -4.94 -16.46
N TRP A 20 10.53 -3.79 -16.65
CA TRP A 20 11.34 -3.56 -17.84
C TRP A 20 12.52 -4.53 -17.95
N LEU A 21 13.13 -4.87 -16.83
CA LEU A 21 14.25 -5.81 -16.80
C LEU A 21 13.79 -7.26 -16.96
N GLU A 22 12.61 -7.62 -16.44
CA GLU A 22 12.05 -8.97 -16.61
C GLU A 22 11.79 -9.32 -18.10
N GLU A 23 11.43 -8.31 -18.91
CA GLU A 23 11.24 -8.53 -20.37
C GLU A 23 12.57 -8.68 -21.14
N ASN A 24 13.66 -8.06 -20.66
CA ASN A 24 14.88 -7.94 -21.43
C ASN A 24 16.05 -8.75 -20.86
N TYR A 25 15.98 -9.20 -19.61
CA TYR A 25 17.06 -9.87 -18.89
C TYR A 25 16.56 -11.06 -18.08
N PRO A 26 17.46 -12.00 -17.69
CA PRO A 26 17.09 -13.09 -16.80
C PRO A 26 16.43 -12.58 -15.50
N LEU A 27 15.42 -13.31 -15.02
CA LEU A 27 14.63 -12.97 -13.84
C LEU A 27 15.47 -12.57 -12.62
N ARG A 28 16.61 -13.23 -12.40
CA ARG A 28 17.53 -12.90 -11.29
C ARG A 28 18.05 -11.47 -11.36
N ILE A 29 18.36 -10.97 -12.56
CA ILE A 29 18.84 -9.59 -12.77
C ILE A 29 17.70 -8.60 -12.48
N ALA A 30 16.51 -8.89 -13.00
CA ALA A 30 15.32 -8.06 -12.75
C ALA A 30 14.97 -7.96 -11.27
N LEU A 31 15.01 -9.11 -10.55
CA LEU A 31 14.77 -9.15 -9.10
C LEU A 31 15.84 -8.38 -8.32
N ALA A 32 17.12 -8.61 -8.62
CA ALA A 32 18.22 -7.93 -7.93
C ALA A 32 18.16 -6.41 -8.13
N ALA A 33 17.84 -5.95 -9.34
CA ALA A 33 17.68 -4.53 -9.62
C ALA A 33 16.45 -3.93 -8.93
N GLY A 34 15.31 -4.64 -8.92
CA GLY A 34 14.09 -4.22 -8.20
C GLY A 34 14.34 -4.08 -6.70
N LEU A 35 15.06 -5.03 -6.09
CA LEU A 35 15.47 -4.96 -4.69
C LEU A 35 16.46 -3.82 -4.42
N GLY A 36 17.44 -3.62 -5.32
CA GLY A 36 18.35 -2.48 -5.24
C GLY A 36 17.64 -1.13 -5.27
N MET A 37 16.64 -1.00 -6.14
CA MET A 37 15.81 0.21 -6.21
C MET A 37 14.98 0.42 -4.95
N ALA A 38 14.48 -0.64 -4.30
CA ALA A 38 13.77 -0.53 -3.03
C ALA A 38 14.69 -0.05 -1.89
N VAL A 39 15.96 -0.46 -1.88
CA VAL A 39 16.97 0.08 -0.94
C VAL A 39 17.18 1.57 -1.19
N ILE A 40 17.34 1.97 -2.45
CA ILE A 40 17.51 3.38 -2.85
C ILE A 40 16.28 4.20 -2.40
N GLU A 41 15.07 3.68 -2.60
CA GLU A 41 13.83 4.33 -2.17
C GLU A 41 13.85 4.65 -0.66
N VAL A 42 14.20 3.68 0.19
CA VAL A 42 14.26 3.85 1.65
C VAL A 42 15.35 4.87 2.05
N ILE A 43 16.50 4.85 1.37
CA ILE A 43 17.57 5.83 1.60
C ILE A 43 17.10 7.24 1.25
N VAL A 44 16.48 7.40 0.08
CA VAL A 44 15.95 8.70 -0.38
C VAL A 44 14.83 9.18 0.55
N GLU A 45 13.93 8.31 1.00
CA GLU A 45 12.90 8.66 1.98
C GLU A 45 13.54 9.23 3.25
N ARG A 46 14.55 8.54 3.80
CA ARG A 46 15.25 8.99 4.99
C ARG A 46 15.97 10.33 4.80
N LEU A 47 16.59 10.53 3.63
CA LEU A 47 17.29 11.78 3.32
C LEU A 47 16.34 12.97 3.11
N MET A 48 15.17 12.72 2.49
CA MET A 48 14.19 13.76 2.18
C MET A 48 13.31 14.14 3.36
N LEU A 49 12.92 13.16 4.19
CA LEU A 49 11.94 13.32 5.28
C LEU A 49 12.58 13.26 6.67
N GLY A 50 13.87 12.89 6.77
CA GLY A 50 14.59 12.74 8.05
C GLY A 50 14.23 11.45 8.81
N HIS A 51 13.19 10.74 8.42
CA HIS A 51 12.75 9.47 9.01
C HIS A 51 12.14 8.56 7.95
N VAL A 52 12.04 7.27 8.26
CA VAL A 52 11.34 6.28 7.42
C VAL A 52 10.02 5.90 8.09
N HIS A 53 8.91 6.02 7.37
CA HIS A 53 7.58 5.71 7.89
C HIS A 53 7.45 4.23 8.28
N LYS A 54 6.64 3.92 9.28
CA LYS A 54 6.42 2.54 9.74
C LYS A 54 5.91 1.63 8.62
N ILE A 55 5.02 2.15 7.77
CA ILE A 55 4.47 1.41 6.61
C ILE A 55 5.56 1.14 5.57
N SER A 56 6.42 2.12 5.26
CA SER A 56 7.55 1.94 4.35
C SER A 56 8.54 0.89 4.86
N LYS A 57 8.86 0.91 6.16
CA LYS A 57 9.71 -0.12 6.77
C LYS A 57 9.09 -1.52 6.66
N PHE A 58 7.80 -1.64 6.96
CA PHE A 58 7.08 -2.90 6.87
C PHE A 58 7.08 -3.43 5.42
N ASN A 59 6.74 -2.57 4.46
CA ASN A 59 6.76 -2.90 3.04
C ASN A 59 8.15 -3.31 2.56
N PHE A 60 9.19 -2.56 2.95
CA PHE A 60 10.59 -2.86 2.64
C PHE A 60 11.03 -4.23 3.17
N ILE A 61 10.71 -4.54 4.43
CA ILE A 61 11.06 -5.84 5.03
C ILE A 61 10.39 -6.98 4.26
N ILE A 62 9.09 -6.86 3.94
CA ILE A 62 8.37 -7.86 3.15
C ILE A 62 9.02 -8.00 1.77
N LEU A 63 9.28 -6.89 1.09
CA LEU A 63 9.88 -6.90 -0.25
C LEU A 63 11.25 -7.57 -0.25
N MET A 64 12.11 -7.22 0.71
CA MET A 64 13.45 -7.84 0.84
C MET A 64 13.37 -9.33 1.13
N PHE A 65 12.48 -9.74 2.04
CA PHE A 65 12.29 -11.15 2.38
C PHE A 65 11.77 -11.96 1.19
N LEU A 66 10.69 -11.52 0.55
CA LEU A 66 10.08 -12.21 -0.58
C LEU A 66 10.97 -12.16 -1.83
N GLY A 67 11.67 -11.06 -2.04
CA GLY A 67 12.62 -10.93 -3.14
C GLY A 67 13.84 -11.83 -2.96
N ALA A 68 14.36 -11.95 -1.73
CA ALA A 68 15.43 -12.89 -1.43
C ALA A 68 14.97 -14.35 -1.65
N MET A 69 13.75 -14.70 -1.23
CA MET A 69 13.18 -16.03 -1.51
C MET A 69 13.00 -16.28 -3.01
N SER A 70 12.59 -15.27 -3.79
CA SER A 70 12.50 -15.37 -5.25
C SER A 70 13.86 -15.61 -5.90
N LEU A 71 14.92 -14.97 -5.40
CA LEU A 71 16.28 -15.17 -5.90
C LEU A 71 16.83 -16.57 -5.61
N LEU A 72 16.48 -17.13 -4.44
CA LEU A 72 16.90 -18.47 -4.03
C LEU A 72 16.13 -19.59 -4.76
N GLY A 73 14.83 -19.35 -5.05
CA GLY A 73 13.94 -20.34 -5.68
C GLY A 73 13.84 -20.26 -7.20
N ASP A 74 14.52 -19.33 -7.85
CA ASP A 74 14.36 -19.02 -9.30
C ASP A 74 12.90 -18.70 -9.74
N GLU A 75 12.02 -18.41 -8.79
CA GLU A 75 10.61 -18.15 -9.01
C GLU A 75 10.25 -16.70 -8.65
N GLY A 76 9.91 -15.88 -9.64
CA GLY A 76 9.45 -14.49 -9.42
C GLY A 76 8.12 -14.36 -8.67
N ILE A 77 7.46 -15.49 -8.37
CA ILE A 77 6.16 -15.51 -7.71
C ILE A 77 6.20 -14.86 -6.32
N TRP A 78 7.24 -15.10 -5.53
CA TRP A 78 7.37 -14.52 -4.20
C TRP A 78 7.43 -12.99 -4.23
N PHE A 79 8.14 -12.45 -5.23
CA PHE A 79 8.17 -11.01 -5.46
C PHE A 79 6.78 -10.48 -5.88
N LYS A 80 6.09 -11.22 -6.75
CA LYS A 80 4.73 -10.86 -7.19
C LYS A 80 3.70 -10.95 -6.05
N LEU A 81 3.95 -11.75 -5.02
CA LEU A 81 3.09 -11.85 -3.83
C LEU A 81 3.26 -10.69 -2.83
N GLN A 82 4.26 -9.82 -2.98
CA GLN A 82 4.48 -8.69 -2.08
C GLN A 82 3.23 -7.82 -1.85
N PRO A 83 2.43 -7.41 -2.88
CA PRO A 83 1.22 -6.63 -2.66
C PRO A 83 0.16 -7.38 -1.83
N CYS A 84 0.11 -8.72 -1.96
CA CYS A 84 -0.77 -9.57 -1.13
C CYS A 84 -0.38 -9.46 0.34
N PHE A 85 0.88 -9.72 0.69
CA PHE A 85 1.35 -9.65 2.08
C PHE A 85 1.18 -8.26 2.67
N THR A 86 1.47 -7.21 1.88
CA THR A 86 1.26 -5.83 2.31
C THR A 86 -0.23 -5.55 2.56
N GLY A 87 -1.11 -5.90 1.62
CA GLY A 87 -2.55 -5.65 1.75
C GLY A 87 -3.19 -6.42 2.90
N VAL A 88 -2.89 -7.71 3.00
CA VAL A 88 -3.38 -8.57 4.11
C VAL A 88 -2.81 -8.10 5.45
N GLY A 89 -1.52 -7.75 5.50
CA GLY A 89 -0.86 -7.26 6.72
C GLY A 89 -1.44 -5.95 7.20
N VAL A 90 -1.60 -4.96 6.32
CA VAL A 90 -2.21 -3.65 6.66
C VAL A 90 -3.67 -3.83 7.05
N GLY A 91 -4.44 -4.61 6.30
CA GLY A 91 -5.85 -4.89 6.63
C GLY A 91 -6.00 -5.55 8.00
N SER A 92 -5.19 -6.59 8.27
CA SER A 92 -5.18 -7.28 9.57
C SER A 92 -4.77 -6.35 10.71
N PHE A 93 -3.79 -5.46 10.48
CA PHE A 93 -3.37 -4.48 11.45
C PHE A 93 -4.49 -3.48 11.79
N LEU A 94 -5.25 -3.00 10.80
CA LEU A 94 -6.40 -2.14 11.02
C LEU A 94 -7.50 -2.84 11.83
N PHE A 95 -7.77 -4.12 11.56
CA PHE A 95 -8.70 -4.92 12.35
C PHE A 95 -8.25 -5.11 13.79
N TYR A 96 -6.96 -5.36 14.00
CA TYR A 96 -6.36 -5.48 15.34
C TYR A 96 -6.44 -4.18 16.15
N GLN A 97 -6.13 -3.05 15.52
CA GLN A 97 -6.26 -1.73 16.14
C GLN A 97 -7.71 -1.44 16.56
N ARG A 98 -8.66 -1.77 15.68
CA ARG A 98 -10.09 -1.67 16.00
C ARG A 98 -10.48 -2.55 17.18
N TYR A 99 -10.00 -3.80 17.22
CA TYR A 99 -10.24 -4.72 18.35
C TYR A 99 -9.74 -4.13 19.67
N LYS A 100 -8.57 -3.49 19.68
CA LYS A 100 -8.02 -2.76 20.84
C LYS A 100 -8.76 -1.44 21.15
N GLY A 101 -9.74 -1.04 20.39
CA GLY A 101 -10.45 0.22 20.56
C GLY A 101 -9.67 1.45 20.13
N GLN A 102 -8.47 1.29 19.56
CA GLN A 102 -7.60 2.35 19.06
C GLN A 102 -8.01 2.75 17.64
N SER A 103 -7.62 3.95 17.22
CA SER A 103 -7.88 4.47 15.87
C SER A 103 -6.65 5.25 15.40
N ILE A 104 -6.07 4.79 14.28
CA ILE A 104 -4.88 5.42 13.69
C ILE A 104 -5.24 6.80 13.14
N ILE A 105 -6.41 6.95 12.50
CA ILE A 105 -6.87 8.22 11.95
C ILE A 105 -7.09 9.23 13.09
N ALA A 106 -7.67 8.80 14.23
CA ALA A 106 -7.84 9.67 15.37
C ALA A 106 -6.49 10.11 15.98
N ASP A 107 -5.50 9.23 15.99
CA ASP A 107 -4.16 9.59 16.49
C ASP A 107 -3.45 10.51 15.49
N MET A 108 -3.57 10.28 14.18
CA MET A 108 -3.07 11.21 13.16
C MET A 108 -3.75 12.59 13.23
N GLN A 109 -5.04 12.66 13.56
CA GLN A 109 -5.73 13.94 13.75
C GLN A 109 -5.19 14.75 14.93
N LYS A 110 -4.72 14.08 15.99
CA LYS A 110 -4.06 14.75 17.12
C LYS A 110 -2.70 15.33 16.74
N GLU A 111 -1.95 14.60 15.91
CA GLU A 111 -0.62 15.06 15.44
C GLU A 111 -0.72 16.18 14.38
N PHE A 112 -1.76 16.16 13.57
CA PHE A 112 -2.01 17.14 12.53
C PHE A 112 -3.35 17.82 12.76
N PRO A 113 -3.42 18.87 13.58
CA PRO A 113 -4.68 19.56 13.88
C PRO A 113 -5.29 20.12 12.60
N GLN A 114 -6.36 19.49 12.17
CA GLN A 114 -7.14 19.89 10.98
C GLN A 114 -8.26 20.84 11.42
N LYS A 115 -8.70 21.71 10.49
CA LYS A 115 -9.82 22.64 10.71
C LYS A 115 -11.17 21.93 10.97
N VAL A 116 -11.27 20.63 10.63
CA VAL A 116 -12.48 19.82 10.79
C VAL A 116 -12.12 18.56 11.57
N SER A 117 -12.74 18.40 12.75
CA SER A 117 -12.60 17.18 13.56
C SER A 117 -13.65 16.16 13.12
N ILE A 118 -13.20 14.99 12.66
CA ILE A 118 -14.08 13.88 12.31
C ILE A 118 -14.49 13.15 13.61
N PRO A 119 -15.80 12.87 13.84
CA PRO A 119 -16.23 12.14 15.02
C PRO A 119 -15.57 10.77 15.15
N ALA A 120 -15.10 10.42 16.36
CA ALA A 120 -14.36 9.17 16.61
C ALA A 120 -15.14 7.90 16.20
N LYS A 121 -16.46 7.92 16.24
CA LYS A 121 -17.33 6.82 15.79
C LYS A 121 -17.24 6.63 14.27
N LEU A 122 -17.18 7.73 13.52
CA LEU A 122 -17.04 7.71 12.05
C LEU A 122 -15.64 7.26 11.64
N THR A 123 -14.60 7.77 12.30
CA THR A 123 -13.22 7.40 12.07
C THR A 123 -13.01 5.88 12.19
N LYS A 124 -13.52 5.27 13.27
CA LYS A 124 -13.43 3.82 13.48
C LYS A 124 -14.16 3.00 12.40
N ARG A 125 -15.21 3.53 11.79
CA ARG A 125 -15.92 2.87 10.67
C ARG A 125 -15.11 2.95 9.38
N ILE A 126 -14.58 4.13 9.07
CA ILE A 126 -13.73 4.35 7.90
C ILE A 126 -12.51 3.41 7.94
N GLU A 127 -11.86 3.29 9.09
CA GLU A 127 -10.73 2.36 9.27
C GLU A 127 -11.13 0.90 9.04
N PHE A 128 -12.31 0.51 9.47
CA PHE A 128 -12.80 -0.84 9.24
C PHE A 128 -13.05 -1.12 7.75
N HIS A 129 -13.69 -0.19 7.04
CA HIS A 129 -13.91 -0.32 5.60
C HIS A 129 -12.57 -0.32 4.84
N MET A 130 -11.61 0.53 5.25
CA MET A 130 -10.27 0.54 4.71
C MET A 130 -9.52 -0.78 4.97
N GLY A 131 -9.71 -1.37 6.17
CA GLY A 131 -9.20 -2.70 6.50
C GLY A 131 -9.76 -3.78 5.58
N ILE A 132 -11.08 -3.78 5.32
CA ILE A 132 -11.73 -4.70 4.38
C ILE A 132 -11.18 -4.49 2.97
N PHE A 133 -11.09 -3.24 2.51
CA PHE A 133 -10.56 -2.93 1.18
C PHE A 133 -9.14 -3.45 1.01
N MET A 134 -8.22 -3.11 1.92
CA MET A 134 -6.82 -3.53 1.87
C MET A 134 -6.67 -5.04 1.92
N PHE A 135 -7.39 -5.71 2.82
CA PHE A 135 -7.35 -7.16 2.97
C PHE A 135 -7.86 -7.87 1.71
N SER A 136 -9.02 -7.43 1.19
CA SER A 136 -9.63 -8.02 -0.02
C SER A 136 -8.77 -7.77 -1.26
N TYR A 137 -8.21 -6.56 -1.39
CA TYR A 137 -7.30 -6.24 -2.48
C TYR A 137 -6.00 -7.05 -2.41
N GLY A 138 -5.46 -7.26 -1.21
CA GLY A 138 -4.32 -8.14 -1.01
C GLY A 138 -4.59 -9.57 -1.46
N LEU A 139 -5.72 -10.15 -1.09
CA LEU A 139 -6.14 -11.49 -1.56
C LEU A 139 -6.35 -11.53 -3.08
N PHE A 140 -6.97 -10.50 -3.65
CA PHE A 140 -7.11 -10.37 -5.11
C PHE A 140 -5.74 -10.38 -5.79
N MET A 141 -4.77 -9.63 -5.27
CA MET A 141 -3.40 -9.59 -5.80
C MET A 141 -2.67 -10.93 -5.70
N ALA A 142 -2.98 -11.78 -4.72
CA ALA A 142 -2.47 -13.17 -4.69
C ALA A 142 -2.97 -13.97 -5.91
N GLY A 143 -4.26 -13.85 -6.24
CA GLY A 143 -4.83 -14.48 -7.43
C GLY A 143 -4.20 -13.98 -8.73
N VAL A 144 -3.98 -12.66 -8.83
CA VAL A 144 -3.31 -12.04 -9.98
C VAL A 144 -1.87 -12.53 -10.09
N ALA A 145 -1.13 -12.58 -8.98
CA ALA A 145 0.27 -13.03 -8.98
C ALA A 145 0.44 -14.46 -9.50
N VAL A 146 -0.52 -15.35 -9.20
CA VAL A 146 -0.44 -16.77 -9.57
C VAL A 146 -0.98 -17.03 -10.99
N LYS A 147 -2.04 -16.31 -11.41
CA LYS A 147 -2.81 -16.67 -12.63
C LYS A 147 -2.60 -15.70 -13.80
N ALA A 148 -2.13 -14.48 -13.54
CA ALA A 148 -2.03 -13.45 -14.57
C ALA A 148 -0.58 -13.26 -15.07
N SER A 149 -0.42 -12.65 -16.25
CA SER A 149 0.89 -12.24 -16.75
C SER A 149 1.48 -11.11 -15.91
N THR A 150 2.79 -10.86 -16.05
CA THR A 150 3.49 -9.79 -15.35
C THR A 150 2.89 -8.41 -15.67
N ASP A 151 2.44 -8.18 -16.91
CA ASP A 151 1.81 -6.93 -17.32
C ASP A 151 0.52 -6.64 -16.55
N TYR A 152 -0.37 -7.65 -16.46
CA TYR A 152 -1.60 -7.53 -15.66
C TYR A 152 -1.29 -7.33 -14.17
N TRP A 153 -0.29 -8.05 -13.65
CA TRP A 153 0.15 -7.88 -12.28
C TRP A 153 0.67 -6.46 -12.03
N LEU A 154 1.51 -5.92 -12.93
CA LEU A 154 2.02 -4.56 -12.82
C LEU A 154 0.89 -3.53 -12.91
N PHE A 155 -0.04 -3.72 -13.86
CA PHE A 155 -1.22 -2.85 -13.98
C PHE A 155 -2.01 -2.80 -12.67
N PHE A 156 -2.37 -3.95 -12.09
CA PHE A 156 -3.12 -3.97 -10.83
C PHE A 156 -2.29 -3.48 -9.63
N ARG A 157 -1.00 -3.73 -9.61
CA ARG A 157 -0.13 -3.18 -8.55
C ARG A 157 -0.04 -1.66 -8.59
N THR A 158 -0.17 -1.03 -9.75
CA THR A 158 -0.02 0.41 -10.00
C THR A 158 -1.37 1.07 -10.28
N ALA A 159 -1.70 1.28 -11.54
CA ALA A 159 -2.91 1.98 -11.97
C ALA A 159 -4.20 1.37 -11.40
N GLY A 160 -4.31 0.05 -11.43
CA GLY A 160 -5.49 -0.68 -10.92
C GLY A 160 -5.72 -0.42 -9.43
N PHE A 161 -4.66 -0.38 -8.62
CA PHE A 161 -4.77 -0.03 -7.20
C PHE A 161 -5.33 1.38 -6.99
N TYR A 162 -4.84 2.37 -7.75
CA TYR A 162 -5.35 3.75 -7.63
C TYR A 162 -6.79 3.88 -8.11
N ILE A 163 -7.16 3.20 -9.20
CA ILE A 163 -8.54 3.19 -9.68
C ILE A 163 -9.47 2.60 -8.62
N CYS A 164 -9.14 1.43 -8.09
CA CYS A 164 -9.93 0.79 -7.03
C CYS A 164 -9.99 1.66 -5.76
N SER A 165 -8.86 2.29 -5.38
CA SER A 165 -8.79 3.21 -4.24
C SER A 165 -9.65 4.47 -4.46
N ALA A 166 -9.65 5.03 -5.68
CA ALA A 166 -10.48 6.18 -6.01
C ALA A 166 -11.98 5.85 -5.92
N VAL A 167 -12.38 4.67 -6.44
CA VAL A 167 -13.76 4.16 -6.31
C VAL A 167 -14.11 3.96 -4.85
N PHE A 168 -13.25 3.30 -4.08
CA PHE A 168 -13.45 3.10 -2.63
C PHE A 168 -13.62 4.43 -1.89
N LEU A 169 -12.73 5.40 -2.12
CA LEU A 169 -12.82 6.73 -1.51
C LEU A 169 -14.10 7.47 -1.92
N GLY A 170 -14.53 7.36 -3.18
CA GLY A 170 -15.80 7.92 -3.64
C GLY A 170 -16.99 7.35 -2.88
N VAL A 171 -17.02 6.03 -2.70
CA VAL A 171 -18.06 5.34 -1.91
C VAL A 171 -18.02 5.79 -0.45
N GLU A 172 -16.83 5.90 0.15
CA GLU A 172 -16.66 6.36 1.53
C GLU A 172 -17.15 7.81 1.72
N VAL A 173 -16.85 8.70 0.79
CA VAL A 173 -17.34 10.10 0.86
C VAL A 173 -18.87 10.15 0.83
N VAL A 174 -19.51 9.37 -0.05
CA VAL A 174 -20.97 9.28 -0.10
C VAL A 174 -21.54 8.71 1.21
N TYR A 175 -20.89 7.66 1.72
CA TYR A 175 -21.27 7.05 3.00
C TYR A 175 -21.15 8.04 4.16
N MET A 176 -20.01 8.77 4.26
CA MET A 176 -19.79 9.80 5.29
C MET A 176 -20.87 10.89 5.24
N ARG A 177 -21.17 11.44 4.05
CA ARG A 177 -22.21 12.47 3.87
C ARG A 177 -23.58 11.99 4.32
N ARG A 178 -23.95 10.76 3.97
CA ARG A 178 -25.24 10.17 4.40
C ARG A 178 -25.28 9.97 5.91
N TRP A 179 -24.18 9.52 6.51
CA TRP A 179 -24.06 9.30 7.94
C TRP A 179 -24.17 10.60 8.74
N VAL A 180 -23.47 11.68 8.33
CA VAL A 180 -23.50 13.01 8.95
C VAL A 180 -24.92 13.57 8.92
N ARG A 181 -25.57 13.53 7.75
CA ARG A 181 -26.95 13.98 7.58
C ARG A 181 -27.92 13.21 8.46
N HIS A 182 -27.77 11.90 8.57
CA HIS A 182 -28.68 11.06 9.38
C HIS A 182 -28.50 11.27 10.88
N ASN A 183 -27.32 11.71 11.33
CA ASN A 183 -27.03 11.95 12.76
C ASN A 183 -27.11 13.43 13.16
N GLY A 184 -27.63 14.33 12.29
CA GLY A 184 -27.84 15.75 12.60
C GLY A 184 -26.59 16.52 12.96
N LEU A 185 -25.46 16.21 12.30
CA LEU A 185 -24.17 16.83 12.52
C LEU A 185 -23.79 17.78 11.35
N ASP A 186 -24.82 18.35 10.67
CA ASP A 186 -24.64 19.35 9.61
C ASP A 186 -24.21 20.70 10.16
#